data_36693b14bf805a3aefb25559e9e73f29
#
_entry.id   36693b14bf805a3aefb25559e9e73f29
#
_cell.length_a   1.000
_cell.length_b   1.000
_cell.length_c   1.000
_cell.angle_alpha   90.00
_cell.angle_beta   90.00
_cell.angle_gamma   90.00
#
_symmetry.space_group_name_H-M   'P 1'
#
loop_
_entity.id
_entity.type
_entity.pdbx_description
1 polymer ?
#
loop_
_entity_poly.entity_id
_entity_poly.type
_entity_poly.pdbx_seq_one_letter_code
_entity_poly.pdbx_strand_id
1 'polypeptide(L)'
;VTHPAALADRLASGLLSFPVTHFDADLRFDEPRYREHLAWQASFDVAGLFAAGGTGEGFSLTPAEVDRVVRAAVDEVGGEVPVIAPATGATAVSVEQARAAEAAGASGVLLFPPYLTEASQRGLVEHVSAVCRATGLGVIVYSRANAVLTDTTVAELADRNPNLIGLKDGIGDIEQLTRTYARVGDRLMYIGGLPTAETFALPLLQLGVTTYSSALFNFVPEFALKFYAAVRAQDRTAVYGMLRDFVIPYLDLRDRQRGYAVSIVKAGLTAVGRDGGPVRPPLTDLTDDERARLAALVQQIA
;
A
#
# COMPACT_ATOMS: atom_id res chain seq x y z
N VAL A 1 10.02 -15.41 -12.21
CA VAL A 1 8.68 -14.96 -11.79
C VAL A 1 8.28 -15.78 -10.58
N THR A 2 8.01 -15.12 -9.46
CA THR A 2 7.58 -15.79 -8.22
C THR A 2 6.19 -16.39 -8.42
N HIS A 3 5.98 -17.66 -8.04
CA HIS A 3 4.66 -18.28 -8.12
C HIS A 3 3.64 -17.49 -7.28
N PRO A 4 2.41 -17.20 -7.77
CA PRO A 4 1.43 -16.37 -7.05
C PRO A 4 1.18 -16.78 -5.59
N ALA A 5 1.08 -18.06 -5.28
CA ALA A 5 0.89 -18.54 -3.90
C ALA A 5 2.10 -18.23 -3.01
N ALA A 6 3.32 -18.45 -3.49
CA ALA A 6 4.53 -18.12 -2.71
C ALA A 6 4.67 -16.60 -2.47
N LEU A 7 4.21 -15.78 -3.43
CA LEU A 7 4.13 -14.34 -3.24
C LEU A 7 3.12 -13.99 -2.13
N ALA A 8 1.94 -14.60 -2.13
CA ALA A 8 0.93 -14.38 -1.09
C ALA A 8 1.49 -14.71 0.31
N ASP A 9 2.13 -15.86 0.46
CA ASP A 9 2.75 -16.29 1.73
C ASP A 9 3.83 -15.30 2.20
N ARG A 10 4.69 -14.85 1.28
CA ARG A 10 5.72 -13.86 1.59
C ARG A 10 5.13 -12.53 2.05
N LEU A 11 4.15 -12.00 1.32
CA LEU A 11 3.52 -10.73 1.66
C LEU A 11 2.71 -10.80 2.96
N ALA A 12 2.03 -11.93 3.23
CA ALA A 12 1.23 -12.13 4.45
C ALA A 12 2.08 -12.29 5.72
N SER A 13 3.37 -12.61 5.59
CA SER A 13 4.26 -12.93 6.71
C SER A 13 4.97 -11.73 7.33
N GLY A 14 4.93 -10.56 6.72
CA GLY A 14 5.64 -9.37 7.19
C GLY A 14 4.93 -8.06 6.89
N LEU A 15 5.56 -6.95 7.25
CA LEU A 15 5.02 -5.60 7.02
C LEU A 15 5.26 -5.18 5.57
N LEU A 16 4.27 -4.44 5.00
CA LEU A 16 4.31 -3.95 3.63
C LEU A 16 4.58 -2.44 3.61
N SER A 17 5.42 -1.98 2.68
CA SER A 17 5.63 -0.57 2.44
C SER A 17 5.06 -0.12 1.10
N PHE A 18 4.61 1.13 1.08
CA PHE A 18 4.17 1.86 -0.11
C PHE A 18 5.09 3.07 -0.27
N PRO A 19 6.25 2.90 -0.94
CA PRO A 19 7.25 3.95 -1.06
C PRO A 19 6.68 5.21 -1.68
N VAL A 20 7.09 6.39 -1.16
CA VAL A 20 6.81 7.67 -1.81
C VAL A 20 7.55 7.75 -3.14
N THR A 21 6.95 8.38 -4.14
CA THR A 21 7.64 8.76 -5.38
C THR A 21 8.30 10.13 -5.18
N HIS A 22 9.60 10.20 -5.39
CA HIS A 22 10.35 11.46 -5.28
C HIS A 22 10.17 12.32 -6.51
N PHE A 23 9.99 13.61 -6.31
CA PHE A 23 9.95 14.61 -7.36
C PHE A 23 11.00 15.69 -7.09
N ASP A 24 11.59 16.22 -8.17
CA ASP A 24 12.46 17.38 -8.11
C ASP A 24 11.66 18.69 -7.94
N ALA A 25 12.36 19.83 -7.88
CA ALA A 25 11.73 21.15 -7.75
C ALA A 25 10.81 21.53 -8.93
N ASP A 26 11.01 20.90 -10.10
CA ASP A 26 10.16 21.07 -11.28
C ASP A 26 9.01 20.03 -11.33
N LEU A 27 8.81 19.28 -10.25
CA LEU A 27 7.84 18.22 -10.12
C LEU A 27 8.05 17.04 -11.11
N ARG A 28 9.28 16.82 -11.58
CA ARG A 28 9.61 15.65 -12.41
C ARG A 28 10.03 14.49 -11.51
N PHE A 29 9.85 13.28 -11.98
CA PHE A 29 10.29 12.09 -11.26
C PHE A 29 11.81 12.12 -11.03
N ASP A 30 12.22 12.17 -9.75
CA ASP A 30 13.60 12.11 -9.29
C ASP A 30 13.99 10.65 -9.03
N GLU A 31 14.38 9.97 -10.10
CA GLU A 31 14.71 8.55 -10.04
C GLU A 31 15.92 8.25 -9.13
N PRO A 32 17.02 9.01 -9.11
CA PRO A 32 18.12 8.74 -8.21
C PRO A 32 17.72 8.73 -6.73
N ARG A 33 16.97 9.74 -6.27
CA ARG A 33 16.48 9.77 -4.89
C ARG A 33 15.49 8.67 -4.58
N TYR A 34 14.63 8.33 -5.54
CA TYR A 34 13.69 7.24 -5.40
C TYR A 34 14.42 5.91 -5.20
N ARG A 35 15.44 5.60 -6.01
CA ARG A 35 16.27 4.39 -5.87
C ARG A 35 16.99 4.35 -4.52
N GLU A 36 17.61 5.44 -4.09
CA GLU A 36 18.25 5.54 -2.76
C GLU A 36 17.26 5.25 -1.63
N HIS A 37 16.03 5.76 -1.74
CA HIS A 37 14.98 5.50 -0.77
C HIS A 37 14.56 4.03 -0.75
N LEU A 38 14.43 3.39 -1.90
CA LEU A 38 14.10 1.97 -2.02
C LEU A 38 15.20 1.08 -1.43
N ALA A 39 16.46 1.34 -1.77
CA ALA A 39 17.61 0.62 -1.22
C ALA A 39 17.65 0.72 0.31
N TRP A 40 17.37 1.92 0.84
CA TRP A 40 17.27 2.11 2.29
C TRP A 40 16.10 1.32 2.89
N GLN A 41 14.90 1.34 2.30
CA GLN A 41 13.78 0.55 2.80
C GLN A 41 14.04 -0.96 2.73
N ALA A 42 14.69 -1.41 1.66
CA ALA A 42 15.05 -2.82 1.47
C ALA A 42 16.11 -3.32 2.48
N SER A 43 16.85 -2.43 3.13
CA SER A 43 17.79 -2.80 4.20
C SER A 43 17.10 -3.21 5.51
N PHE A 44 15.79 -3.01 5.62
CA PHE A 44 14.96 -3.46 6.73
C PHE A 44 14.13 -4.70 6.35
N ASP A 45 13.57 -5.38 7.34
CA ASP A 45 12.72 -6.57 7.12
C ASP A 45 11.34 -6.16 6.58
N VAL A 46 11.27 -5.82 5.28
CA VAL A 46 10.03 -5.50 4.57
C VAL A 46 9.59 -6.69 3.72
N ALA A 47 8.32 -7.08 3.80
CA ALA A 47 7.79 -8.23 3.06
C ALA A 47 7.52 -7.93 1.59
N GLY A 48 7.29 -6.68 1.23
CA GLY A 48 7.06 -6.23 -0.14
C GLY A 48 6.92 -4.72 -0.27
N LEU A 49 7.30 -4.20 -1.43
CA LEU A 49 7.23 -2.79 -1.80
C LEU A 49 6.18 -2.58 -2.89
N PHE A 50 5.21 -1.72 -2.63
CA PHE A 50 4.12 -1.38 -3.56
C PHE A 50 4.44 -0.07 -4.27
N ALA A 51 5.17 -0.17 -5.39
CA ALA A 51 5.61 0.97 -6.18
C ALA A 51 4.42 1.74 -6.79
N ALA A 52 4.55 3.06 -6.91
CA ALA A 52 3.52 3.94 -7.49
C ALA A 52 2.10 3.67 -6.95
N GLY A 53 2.00 3.27 -5.69
CA GLY A 53 0.72 3.08 -5.01
C GLY A 53 0.09 4.40 -4.57
N GLY A 54 -0.86 4.37 -3.63
CA GLY A 54 -1.49 5.59 -3.10
C GLY A 54 -0.48 6.53 -2.45
N THR A 55 0.35 6.03 -1.54
CA THR A 55 1.43 6.81 -0.91
C THR A 55 2.50 7.24 -1.92
N GLY A 56 2.73 6.45 -2.97
CA GLY A 56 3.61 6.79 -4.09
C GLY A 56 2.99 7.70 -5.14
N GLU A 57 1.88 8.37 -4.84
CA GLU A 57 1.20 9.32 -5.72
C GLU A 57 0.86 8.77 -7.11
N GLY A 58 0.53 7.48 -7.23
CA GLY A 58 0.19 6.87 -8.51
C GLY A 58 -0.93 7.60 -9.27
N PHE A 59 -1.81 8.30 -8.56
CA PHE A 59 -2.86 9.15 -9.11
C PHE A 59 -2.33 10.46 -9.76
N SER A 60 -1.09 10.86 -9.47
CA SER A 60 -0.41 12.04 -10.05
C SER A 60 0.56 11.68 -11.17
N LEU A 61 0.73 10.39 -11.44
CA LEU A 61 1.67 9.89 -12.44
C LEU A 61 0.97 9.61 -13.77
N THR A 62 1.65 9.93 -14.87
CA THR A 62 1.25 9.44 -16.18
C THR A 62 1.55 7.93 -16.30
N PRO A 63 0.89 7.18 -17.21
CA PRO A 63 1.21 5.76 -17.43
C PRO A 63 2.69 5.49 -17.72
N ALA A 64 3.36 6.38 -18.46
CA ALA A 64 4.79 6.29 -18.74
C ALA A 64 5.67 6.50 -17.50
N GLU A 65 5.26 7.39 -16.59
CA GLU A 65 5.94 7.58 -15.31
C GLU A 65 5.73 6.38 -14.39
N VAL A 66 4.52 5.80 -14.35
CA VAL A 66 4.25 4.56 -13.60
C VAL A 66 5.19 3.44 -14.04
N ASP A 67 5.34 3.22 -15.38
CA ASP A 67 6.27 2.21 -15.91
C ASP A 67 7.71 2.49 -15.47
N ARG A 68 8.18 3.75 -15.54
CA ARG A 68 9.51 4.13 -15.08
C ARG A 68 9.71 3.90 -13.58
N VAL A 69 8.74 4.28 -12.75
CA VAL A 69 8.79 4.09 -11.28
C VAL A 69 8.84 2.61 -10.93
N VAL A 70 8.02 1.78 -11.59
CA VAL A 70 8.01 0.33 -11.37
C VAL A 70 9.34 -0.30 -11.81
N ARG A 71 9.87 0.04 -12.99
CA ARG A 71 11.18 -0.47 -13.45
C ARG A 71 12.30 -0.05 -12.52
N ALA A 72 12.33 1.21 -12.10
CA ALA A 72 13.32 1.69 -11.14
C ALA A 72 13.27 0.89 -9.82
N ALA A 73 12.07 0.54 -9.34
CA ALA A 73 11.93 -0.28 -8.15
C ALA A 73 12.39 -1.73 -8.37
N VAL A 74 12.00 -2.34 -9.48
CA VAL A 74 12.42 -3.72 -9.82
C VAL A 74 13.93 -3.81 -10.00
N ASP A 75 14.53 -2.85 -10.72
CA ASP A 75 15.98 -2.82 -10.95
C ASP A 75 16.77 -2.62 -9.65
N GLU A 76 16.23 -1.83 -8.71
CA GLU A 76 16.94 -1.51 -7.45
C GLU A 76 16.86 -2.65 -6.43
N VAL A 77 15.67 -3.24 -6.25
CA VAL A 77 15.44 -4.19 -5.15
C VAL A 77 14.83 -5.53 -5.59
N GLY A 78 14.53 -5.70 -6.89
CA GLY A 78 13.73 -6.81 -7.43
C GLY A 78 14.47 -8.12 -7.43
N GLY A 79 15.21 -8.54 -6.66
CA GLY A 79 15.78 -9.87 -6.43
C GLY A 79 15.66 -10.27 -4.98
N GLU A 80 15.53 -9.29 -4.10
CA GLU A 80 15.54 -9.43 -2.65
C GLU A 80 14.16 -9.18 -2.04
N VAL A 81 13.46 -8.13 -2.51
CA VAL A 81 12.15 -7.72 -2.02
C VAL A 81 11.14 -7.74 -3.17
N PRO A 82 9.97 -8.41 -3.01
CA PRO A 82 8.91 -8.37 -4.02
C PRO A 82 8.44 -6.94 -4.30
N VAL A 83 8.38 -6.58 -5.58
CA VAL A 83 7.84 -5.30 -6.05
C VAL A 83 6.45 -5.53 -6.63
N ILE A 84 5.45 -4.83 -6.11
CA ILE A 84 4.07 -4.88 -6.56
C ILE A 84 3.75 -3.60 -7.33
N ALA A 85 3.34 -3.75 -8.59
CA ALA A 85 2.98 -2.66 -9.46
C ALA A 85 1.48 -2.31 -9.35
N PRO A 86 1.07 -1.06 -9.59
CA PRO A 86 -0.34 -0.70 -9.63
C PRO A 86 -1.00 -1.05 -10.97
N ALA A 87 -2.30 -1.35 -10.93
CA ALA A 87 -3.17 -1.26 -12.09
C ALA A 87 -4.43 -0.47 -11.70
N THR A 88 -4.82 0.50 -12.53
CA THR A 88 -5.91 1.45 -12.18
C THR A 88 -6.60 2.00 -13.42
N GLY A 89 -7.76 2.62 -13.23
CA GLY A 89 -8.50 3.28 -14.30
C GLY A 89 -9.50 2.37 -15.00
N ALA A 90 -9.72 2.60 -16.29
CA ALA A 90 -10.62 1.76 -17.10
C ALA A 90 -10.08 0.33 -17.22
N THR A 91 -10.97 -0.64 -17.42
CA THR A 91 -10.59 -2.06 -17.57
C THR A 91 -9.48 -2.28 -18.60
N ALA A 92 -9.59 -1.64 -19.76
CA ALA A 92 -8.57 -1.76 -20.81
C ALA A 92 -7.20 -1.24 -20.34
N VAL A 93 -7.18 -0.09 -19.65
CA VAL A 93 -5.94 0.49 -19.11
C VAL A 93 -5.35 -0.40 -18.01
N SER A 94 -6.18 -0.93 -17.11
CA SER A 94 -5.72 -1.83 -16.05
C SER A 94 -5.13 -3.14 -16.63
N VAL A 95 -5.70 -3.65 -17.73
CA VAL A 95 -5.17 -4.82 -18.47
C VAL A 95 -3.80 -4.51 -19.07
N GLU A 96 -3.64 -3.36 -19.72
CA GLU A 96 -2.35 -2.92 -20.27
C GLU A 96 -1.30 -2.72 -19.17
N GLN A 97 -1.67 -2.12 -18.06
CA GLN A 97 -0.77 -1.91 -16.91
C GLN A 97 -0.34 -3.24 -16.27
N ALA A 98 -1.25 -4.21 -16.15
CA ALA A 98 -0.89 -5.53 -15.63
C ALA A 98 0.12 -6.27 -16.53
N ARG A 99 -0.02 -6.16 -17.84
CA ARG A 99 0.96 -6.69 -18.82
C ARG A 99 2.30 -5.94 -18.74
N ALA A 100 2.26 -4.60 -18.63
CA ALA A 100 3.46 -3.79 -18.48
C ALA A 100 4.21 -4.12 -17.17
N ALA A 101 3.48 -4.35 -16.08
CA ALA A 101 4.05 -4.78 -14.81
C ALA A 101 4.80 -6.12 -14.92
N GLU A 102 4.21 -7.10 -15.61
CA GLU A 102 4.86 -8.38 -15.87
C GLU A 102 6.11 -8.21 -16.74
N ALA A 103 6.03 -7.43 -17.81
CA ALA A 103 7.16 -7.11 -18.68
C ALA A 103 8.27 -6.31 -17.99
N ALA A 104 7.93 -5.53 -16.96
CA ALA A 104 8.88 -4.82 -16.10
C ALA A 104 9.55 -5.71 -15.04
N GLY A 105 9.10 -6.97 -14.88
CA GLY A 105 9.64 -7.88 -13.87
C GLY A 105 9.04 -7.70 -12.47
N ALA A 106 7.92 -7.02 -12.34
CA ALA A 106 7.20 -6.93 -11.07
C ALA A 106 6.82 -8.32 -10.56
N SER A 107 6.69 -8.47 -9.24
CA SER A 107 6.31 -9.73 -8.59
C SER A 107 4.80 -9.94 -8.56
N GLY A 108 4.01 -8.86 -8.57
CA GLY A 108 2.55 -8.89 -8.51
C GLY A 108 1.92 -7.56 -8.91
N VAL A 109 0.60 -7.53 -8.89
CA VAL A 109 -0.21 -6.36 -9.24
C VAL A 109 -1.18 -6.03 -8.12
N LEU A 110 -1.24 -4.76 -7.73
CA LEU A 110 -2.33 -4.21 -6.91
C LEU A 110 -3.35 -3.53 -7.84
N LEU A 111 -4.53 -4.12 -7.94
CA LEU A 111 -5.62 -3.57 -8.74
C LEU A 111 -6.43 -2.58 -7.90
N PHE A 112 -6.33 -1.30 -8.23
CA PHE A 112 -7.11 -0.23 -7.62
C PHE A 112 -8.54 -0.19 -8.15
N PRO A 113 -9.48 0.48 -7.43
CA PRO A 113 -10.81 0.75 -7.95
C PRO A 113 -10.77 1.40 -9.34
N PRO A 114 -11.67 1.01 -10.25
CA PRO A 114 -11.79 1.66 -11.55
C PRO A 114 -12.25 3.13 -11.36
N TYR A 115 -11.85 3.99 -12.29
CA TYR A 115 -12.36 5.35 -12.34
C TYR A 115 -13.80 5.34 -12.88
N LEU A 116 -14.76 5.14 -12.00
CA LEU A 116 -16.18 5.17 -12.31
C LEU A 116 -16.96 5.52 -11.04
N THR A 117 -18.09 6.17 -11.18
CA THR A 117 -18.94 6.57 -10.05
C THR A 117 -19.72 5.39 -9.47
N GLU A 118 -20.23 4.51 -10.33
CA GLU A 118 -21.06 3.38 -9.94
C GLU A 118 -20.75 2.14 -10.78
N ALA A 119 -20.68 0.98 -10.15
CA ALA A 119 -20.53 -0.30 -10.80
C ALA A 119 -21.34 -1.37 -10.06
N SER A 120 -21.99 -2.26 -10.81
CA SER A 120 -22.61 -3.45 -10.21
C SER A 120 -21.53 -4.44 -9.77
N GLN A 121 -21.85 -5.31 -8.80
CA GLN A 121 -20.94 -6.38 -8.37
C GLN A 121 -20.53 -7.28 -9.56
N ARG A 122 -21.46 -7.59 -10.45
CA ARG A 122 -21.18 -8.33 -11.69
C ARG A 122 -20.17 -7.60 -12.59
N GLY A 123 -20.29 -6.27 -12.73
CA GLY A 123 -19.32 -5.47 -13.48
C GLY A 123 -17.94 -5.49 -12.85
N LEU A 124 -17.86 -5.43 -11.52
CA LEU A 124 -16.61 -5.55 -10.78
C LEU A 124 -15.98 -6.94 -10.94
N VAL A 125 -16.77 -8.02 -10.94
CA VAL A 125 -16.29 -9.37 -11.23
C VAL A 125 -15.64 -9.45 -12.62
N GLU A 126 -16.29 -8.91 -13.65
CA GLU A 126 -15.73 -8.92 -15.00
C GLU A 126 -14.48 -8.04 -15.13
N HIS A 127 -14.44 -6.88 -14.47
CA HIS A 127 -13.27 -6.01 -14.43
C HIS A 127 -12.06 -6.72 -13.82
N VAL A 128 -12.20 -7.25 -12.60
CA VAL A 128 -11.11 -7.95 -11.90
C VAL A 128 -10.65 -9.18 -12.67
N SER A 129 -11.61 -9.99 -13.17
CA SER A 129 -11.29 -11.19 -13.94
C SER A 129 -10.58 -10.88 -15.26
N ALA A 130 -10.89 -9.74 -15.91
CA ALA A 130 -10.18 -9.31 -17.11
C ALA A 130 -8.70 -9.02 -16.83
N VAL A 131 -8.40 -8.36 -15.70
CA VAL A 131 -7.02 -8.09 -15.27
C VAL A 131 -6.32 -9.39 -14.89
N CYS A 132 -6.96 -10.26 -14.11
CA CYS A 132 -6.38 -11.56 -13.74
C CYS A 132 -6.00 -12.41 -14.96
N ARG A 133 -6.84 -12.43 -16.01
CA ARG A 133 -6.54 -13.15 -17.26
C ARG A 133 -5.42 -12.52 -18.11
N ALA A 134 -5.09 -11.26 -17.86
CA ALA A 134 -4.13 -10.51 -18.68
C ALA A 134 -2.67 -10.75 -18.28
N THR A 135 -2.40 -11.34 -17.13
CA THR A 135 -1.07 -11.54 -16.57
C THR A 135 -0.96 -12.87 -15.84
N GLY A 136 0.24 -13.43 -15.80
CA GLY A 136 0.59 -14.58 -14.93
C GLY A 136 0.94 -14.19 -13.51
N LEU A 137 1.04 -12.89 -13.20
CA LEU A 137 1.37 -12.39 -11.87
C LEU A 137 0.24 -12.61 -10.87
N GLY A 138 0.59 -12.67 -9.58
CA GLY A 138 -0.39 -12.60 -8.50
C GLY A 138 -1.09 -11.23 -8.48
N VAL A 139 -2.42 -11.23 -8.45
CA VAL A 139 -3.25 -10.03 -8.39
C VAL A 139 -3.82 -9.85 -6.98
N ILE A 140 -3.72 -8.66 -6.45
CA ILE A 140 -4.35 -8.23 -5.20
C ILE A 140 -5.42 -7.21 -5.56
N VAL A 141 -6.68 -7.46 -5.22
CA VAL A 141 -7.76 -6.50 -5.47
C VAL A 141 -7.92 -5.56 -4.28
N TYR A 142 -8.09 -4.26 -4.54
CA TYR A 142 -8.31 -3.26 -3.51
C TYR A 142 -9.78 -2.88 -3.42
N SER A 143 -10.46 -3.33 -2.37
CA SER A 143 -11.85 -2.96 -2.06
C SER A 143 -11.88 -1.60 -1.37
N ARG A 144 -12.34 -0.58 -2.08
CA ARG A 144 -12.37 0.81 -1.59
C ARG A 144 -13.29 1.68 -2.44
N ALA A 145 -13.80 2.76 -1.85
CA ALA A 145 -14.53 3.82 -2.54
C ALA A 145 -15.71 3.28 -3.38
N ASN A 146 -15.64 3.42 -4.70
CA ASN A 146 -16.65 2.99 -5.66
C ASN A 146 -16.50 1.50 -6.10
N ALA A 147 -15.56 0.76 -5.54
CA ALA A 147 -15.36 -0.67 -5.81
C ALA A 147 -15.36 -1.48 -4.50
N VAL A 148 -16.40 -1.31 -3.68
CA VAL A 148 -16.62 -2.12 -2.49
C VAL A 148 -17.18 -3.48 -2.93
N LEU A 149 -16.41 -4.54 -2.65
CA LEU A 149 -16.78 -5.91 -3.00
C LEU A 149 -17.60 -6.55 -1.87
N THR A 150 -18.71 -7.20 -2.21
CA THR A 150 -19.43 -8.03 -1.24
C THR A 150 -18.69 -9.33 -0.96
N ASP A 151 -18.99 -9.98 0.15
CA ASP A 151 -18.44 -11.30 0.52
C ASP A 151 -18.67 -12.37 -0.55
N THR A 152 -19.85 -12.36 -1.17
CA THR A 152 -20.19 -13.27 -2.29
C THR A 152 -19.38 -12.96 -3.54
N THR A 153 -19.16 -11.68 -3.83
CA THR A 153 -18.33 -11.25 -4.96
C THR A 153 -16.88 -11.65 -4.77
N VAL A 154 -16.33 -11.48 -3.56
CA VAL A 154 -14.96 -11.93 -3.26
C VAL A 154 -14.82 -13.44 -3.42
N ALA A 155 -15.79 -14.23 -2.95
CA ALA A 155 -15.79 -15.67 -3.13
C ALA A 155 -15.82 -16.06 -4.62
N GLU A 156 -16.72 -15.48 -5.41
CA GLU A 156 -16.80 -15.73 -6.87
C GLU A 156 -15.48 -15.38 -7.56
N LEU A 157 -14.86 -14.26 -7.20
CA LEU A 157 -13.58 -13.85 -7.76
C LEU A 157 -12.44 -14.82 -7.41
N ALA A 158 -12.40 -15.29 -6.16
CA ALA A 158 -11.41 -16.27 -5.71
C ALA A 158 -11.53 -17.62 -6.43
N ASP A 159 -12.76 -18.04 -6.69
CA ASP A 159 -13.03 -19.30 -7.41
C ASP A 159 -12.70 -19.20 -8.91
N ARG A 160 -13.00 -18.06 -9.52
CA ARG A 160 -12.82 -17.86 -10.98
C ARG A 160 -11.38 -17.56 -11.39
N ASN A 161 -10.56 -17.01 -10.49
CA ASN A 161 -9.24 -16.45 -10.83
C ASN A 161 -8.16 -17.06 -9.93
N PRO A 162 -7.47 -18.13 -10.38
CA PRO A 162 -6.43 -18.81 -9.57
C PRO A 162 -5.28 -17.91 -9.15
N ASN A 163 -4.97 -16.86 -9.94
CA ASN A 163 -3.93 -15.88 -9.64
C ASN A 163 -4.43 -14.65 -8.87
N LEU A 164 -5.71 -14.59 -8.47
CA LEU A 164 -6.14 -13.63 -7.45
C LEU A 164 -5.64 -14.15 -6.09
N ILE A 165 -4.66 -13.46 -5.52
CA ILE A 165 -3.96 -13.90 -4.31
C ILE A 165 -4.33 -13.13 -3.05
N GLY A 166 -4.97 -11.99 -3.17
CA GLY A 166 -5.25 -11.18 -1.99
C GLY A 166 -6.37 -10.16 -2.16
N LEU A 167 -6.92 -9.79 -1.01
CA LEU A 167 -7.86 -8.70 -0.83
C LEU A 167 -7.23 -7.63 0.06
N LYS A 168 -7.09 -6.41 -0.46
CA LYS A 168 -6.75 -5.24 0.35
C LYS A 168 -8.04 -4.54 0.77
N ASP A 169 -8.26 -4.40 2.07
CA ASP A 169 -9.43 -3.72 2.62
C ASP A 169 -9.14 -2.25 2.90
N GLY A 170 -9.87 -1.36 2.26
CA GLY A 170 -9.83 0.10 2.49
C GLY A 170 -11.11 0.67 3.07
N ILE A 171 -11.99 -0.19 3.60
CA ILE A 171 -13.30 0.18 4.16
C ILE A 171 -13.28 0.08 5.68
N GLY A 172 -12.76 -1.02 6.24
CA GLY A 172 -12.74 -1.28 7.68
C GLY A 172 -14.09 -1.70 8.24
N ASP A 173 -14.99 -2.22 7.42
CA ASP A 173 -16.27 -2.77 7.87
C ASP A 173 -16.05 -4.17 8.46
N ILE A 174 -16.18 -4.25 9.78
CA ILE A 174 -15.93 -5.48 10.54
C ILE A 174 -16.90 -6.60 10.14
N GLU A 175 -18.18 -6.31 9.93
CA GLU A 175 -19.16 -7.31 9.51
C GLU A 175 -18.82 -7.84 8.11
N GLN A 176 -18.54 -6.95 7.17
CA GLN A 176 -18.17 -7.31 5.81
C GLN A 176 -16.90 -8.18 5.77
N LEU A 177 -15.87 -7.80 6.52
CA LEU A 177 -14.64 -8.58 6.63
C LEU A 177 -14.89 -9.96 7.27
N THR A 178 -15.67 -10.01 8.36
CA THR A 178 -16.03 -11.27 9.01
C THR A 178 -16.76 -12.22 8.05
N ARG A 179 -17.74 -11.72 7.30
CA ARG A 179 -18.46 -12.49 6.28
C ARG A 179 -17.54 -12.98 5.17
N THR A 180 -16.64 -12.11 4.72
CA THR A 180 -15.68 -12.44 3.66
C THR A 180 -14.73 -13.54 4.12
N TYR A 181 -14.11 -13.38 5.30
CA TYR A 181 -13.20 -14.39 5.84
C TYR A 181 -13.89 -15.72 6.13
N ALA A 182 -15.11 -15.70 6.69
CA ALA A 182 -15.88 -16.91 6.94
C ALA A 182 -16.23 -17.68 5.65
N ARG A 183 -16.33 -16.97 4.51
CA ARG A 183 -16.70 -17.56 3.22
C ARG A 183 -15.50 -18.01 2.39
N VAL A 184 -14.40 -17.26 2.45
CA VAL A 184 -13.21 -17.42 1.59
C VAL A 184 -12.04 -18.06 2.35
N GLY A 185 -11.94 -17.79 3.67
CA GLY A 185 -10.86 -18.31 4.52
C GLY A 185 -9.48 -17.91 4.00
N ASP A 186 -8.53 -18.82 4.15
CA ASP A 186 -7.13 -18.63 3.79
C ASP A 186 -6.83 -18.80 2.28
N ARG A 187 -7.89 -18.89 1.42
CA ARG A 187 -7.71 -18.89 -0.04
C ARG A 187 -7.11 -17.59 -0.55
N LEU A 188 -7.35 -16.48 0.16
CA LEU A 188 -6.76 -15.17 -0.12
C LEU A 188 -5.99 -14.68 1.11
N MET A 189 -4.90 -13.93 0.87
CA MET A 189 -4.32 -13.11 1.91
C MET A 189 -5.11 -11.82 2.08
N TYR A 190 -5.12 -11.26 3.30
CA TYR A 190 -5.84 -10.03 3.61
C TYR A 190 -4.88 -8.94 4.06
N ILE A 191 -4.99 -7.76 3.44
CA ILE A 191 -4.14 -6.60 3.72
C ILE A 191 -4.98 -5.47 4.32
N GLY A 192 -4.58 -4.96 5.47
CA GLY A 192 -5.12 -3.71 6.01
C GLY A 192 -4.73 -2.52 5.12
N GLY A 193 -5.72 -1.89 4.50
CA GLY A 193 -5.53 -0.85 3.49
C GLY A 193 -6.09 0.52 3.84
N LEU A 194 -6.55 0.68 5.08
CA LEU A 194 -7.00 1.98 5.59
C LEU A 194 -5.83 2.95 5.75
N PRO A 195 -6.02 4.26 5.58
CA PRO A 195 -4.99 5.25 5.86
C PRO A 195 -4.49 5.13 7.31
N THR A 196 -3.19 5.00 7.49
CA THR A 196 -2.55 4.68 8.79
C THR A 196 -3.19 3.43 9.42
N ALA A 197 -2.97 2.30 8.76
CA ALA A 197 -3.58 1.01 9.11
C ALA A 197 -3.18 0.51 10.50
N GLU A 198 -2.18 1.10 11.13
CA GLU A 198 -1.73 0.81 12.49
C GLU A 198 -2.87 0.87 13.51
N THR A 199 -3.80 1.82 13.39
CA THR A 199 -4.96 1.93 14.30
C THR A 199 -5.95 0.79 14.18
N PHE A 200 -5.94 0.07 13.06
CA PHE A 200 -6.83 -1.05 12.76
C PHE A 200 -6.15 -2.41 12.88
N ALA A 201 -4.81 -2.44 12.95
CA ALA A 201 -4.03 -3.66 12.80
C ALA A 201 -4.35 -4.72 13.87
N LEU A 202 -4.41 -4.33 15.15
CA LEU A 202 -4.69 -5.28 16.23
C LEU A 202 -6.12 -5.86 16.18
N PRO A 203 -7.20 -5.08 16.06
CA PRO A 203 -8.55 -5.65 15.96
C PRO A 203 -8.76 -6.47 14.66
N LEU A 204 -8.19 -6.06 13.53
CA LEU A 204 -8.36 -6.77 12.26
C LEU A 204 -7.55 -8.07 12.19
N LEU A 205 -6.53 -8.24 13.03
CA LEU A 205 -5.74 -9.48 13.09
C LEU A 205 -6.64 -10.71 13.33
N GLN A 206 -7.68 -10.57 14.14
CA GLN A 206 -8.64 -11.64 14.44
C GLN A 206 -9.54 -12.01 13.27
N LEU A 207 -9.55 -11.19 12.21
CA LEU A 207 -10.30 -11.40 10.96
C LEU A 207 -9.40 -11.87 9.81
N GLY A 208 -8.23 -12.45 10.13
CA GLY A 208 -7.29 -12.95 9.15
C GLY A 208 -6.44 -11.86 8.45
N VAL A 209 -6.56 -10.60 8.84
CA VAL A 209 -5.73 -9.50 8.29
C VAL A 209 -4.37 -9.52 8.98
N THR A 210 -3.44 -10.29 8.45
CA THR A 210 -2.13 -10.55 9.08
C THR A 210 -1.07 -9.52 8.75
N THR A 211 -1.31 -8.68 7.75
CA THR A 211 -0.41 -7.60 7.30
C THR A 211 -1.18 -6.36 6.90
N TYR A 212 -0.48 -5.26 6.74
CA TYR A 212 -1.06 -3.99 6.33
C TYR A 212 -0.04 -3.09 5.61
N SER A 213 -0.56 -2.08 4.91
CA SER A 213 0.25 -1.05 4.27
C SER A 213 0.66 0.01 5.29
N SER A 214 1.93 0.01 5.71
CA SER A 214 2.45 1.02 6.63
C SER A 214 3.00 2.23 5.88
N ALA A 215 2.37 3.39 6.09
CA ALA A 215 2.92 4.66 5.63
C ALA A 215 4.13 5.08 6.49
N LEU A 216 4.11 4.73 7.78
CA LEU A 216 5.19 5.03 8.73
C LEU A 216 6.51 4.36 8.35
N PHE A 217 6.46 3.22 7.68
CA PHE A 217 7.66 2.52 7.22
C PHE A 217 8.53 3.39 6.30
N ASN A 218 7.97 4.38 5.61
CA ASN A 218 8.73 5.27 4.74
C ASN A 218 9.78 6.10 5.49
N PHE A 219 9.58 6.42 6.77
CA PHE A 219 10.48 7.35 7.48
C PHE A 219 10.89 6.87 8.89
N VAL A 220 10.13 5.94 9.49
CA VAL A 220 10.46 5.33 10.79
C VAL A 220 10.28 3.80 10.75
N PRO A 221 11.05 3.10 9.88
CA PRO A 221 10.88 1.66 9.65
C PRO A 221 11.08 0.83 10.90
N GLU A 222 12.02 1.17 11.78
CA GLU A 222 12.27 0.46 13.03
C GLU A 222 11.06 0.53 13.96
N PHE A 223 10.45 1.72 14.11
CA PHE A 223 9.20 1.87 14.87
C PHE A 223 8.08 1.06 14.23
N ALA A 224 7.93 1.14 12.90
CA ALA A 224 6.87 0.42 12.18
C ALA A 224 7.01 -1.10 12.35
N LEU A 225 8.21 -1.65 12.27
CA LEU A 225 8.49 -3.07 12.51
C LEU A 225 8.24 -3.49 13.97
N LYS A 226 8.65 -2.66 14.93
CA LYS A 226 8.38 -2.90 16.35
C LYS A 226 6.87 -2.90 16.63
N PHE A 227 6.14 -1.97 16.03
CA PHE A 227 4.68 -1.91 16.15
C PHE A 227 4.04 -3.17 15.54
N TYR A 228 4.46 -3.55 14.33
CA TYR A 228 3.99 -4.77 13.66
C TYR A 228 4.25 -6.01 14.50
N ALA A 229 5.45 -6.17 15.06
CA ALA A 229 5.80 -7.28 15.94
C ALA A 229 4.90 -7.35 17.18
N ALA A 230 4.60 -6.20 17.81
CA ALA A 230 3.69 -6.13 18.94
C ALA A 230 2.24 -6.51 18.55
N VAL A 231 1.78 -6.10 17.38
CA VAL A 231 0.47 -6.51 16.83
C VAL A 231 0.43 -8.02 16.63
N ARG A 232 1.47 -8.62 16.00
CA ARG A 232 1.53 -10.07 15.76
C ARG A 232 1.61 -10.88 17.04
N ALA A 233 2.29 -10.36 18.05
CA ALA A 233 2.35 -10.94 19.40
C ALA A 233 1.06 -10.70 20.23
N GLN A 234 0.11 -9.89 19.72
CA GLN A 234 -1.10 -9.46 20.43
C GLN A 234 -0.77 -8.76 21.76
N ASP A 235 0.38 -8.10 21.84
CA ASP A 235 0.76 -7.30 23.01
C ASP A 235 -0.02 -5.99 23.05
N ARG A 236 -1.21 -6.07 23.68
CA ARG A 236 -2.12 -4.91 23.80
C ARG A 236 -1.45 -3.73 24.48
N THR A 237 -0.63 -3.97 25.50
CA THR A 237 0.01 -2.90 26.27
C THR A 237 1.01 -2.13 25.40
N ALA A 238 1.87 -2.83 24.67
CA ALA A 238 2.82 -2.22 23.76
C ALA A 238 2.10 -1.51 22.59
N VAL A 239 1.11 -2.16 21.96
CA VAL A 239 0.37 -1.57 20.84
C VAL A 239 -0.32 -0.28 21.26
N TYR A 240 -1.12 -0.28 22.34
CA TYR A 240 -1.82 0.92 22.77
C TYR A 240 -0.88 2.00 23.33
N GLY A 241 0.27 1.63 23.90
CA GLY A 241 1.32 2.57 24.25
C GLY A 241 1.84 3.32 23.03
N MET A 242 2.29 2.59 22.00
CA MET A 242 2.79 3.18 20.75
C MET A 242 1.72 3.97 19.98
N LEU A 243 0.45 3.51 20.01
CA LEU A 243 -0.66 4.28 19.45
C LEU A 243 -0.81 5.63 20.17
N ARG A 244 -0.88 5.64 21.50
CA ARG A 244 -1.05 6.85 22.30
C ARG A 244 0.12 7.83 22.15
N ASP A 245 1.34 7.30 22.18
CA ASP A 245 2.54 8.13 22.32
C ASP A 245 3.03 8.67 20.96
N PHE A 246 2.72 8.00 19.85
CA PHE A 246 3.16 8.44 18.53
C PHE A 246 2.06 8.44 17.46
N VAL A 247 1.35 7.30 17.24
CA VAL A 247 0.49 7.18 16.06
C VAL A 247 -0.70 8.12 16.12
N ILE A 248 -1.36 8.28 17.28
CA ILE A 248 -2.50 9.19 17.42
C ILE A 248 -2.07 10.65 17.25
N PRO A 249 -1.00 11.16 17.91
CA PRO A 249 -0.49 12.51 17.62
C PRO A 249 -0.11 12.74 16.16
N TYR A 250 0.45 11.72 15.48
CA TYR A 250 0.70 11.77 14.04
C TYR A 250 -0.60 11.90 13.23
N LEU A 251 -1.65 11.15 13.59
CA LEU A 251 -2.97 11.24 12.96
C LEU A 251 -3.62 12.61 13.17
N ASP A 252 -3.54 13.16 14.37
CA ASP A 252 -4.06 14.49 14.68
C ASP A 252 -3.44 15.56 13.79
N LEU A 253 -2.16 15.39 13.43
CA LEU A 253 -1.47 16.28 12.50
C LEU A 253 -1.88 16.00 11.04
N ARG A 254 -1.96 14.73 10.63
CA ARG A 254 -2.38 14.32 9.28
C ARG A 254 -3.79 14.80 8.95
N ASP A 255 -4.70 14.72 9.90
CA ASP A 255 -6.13 14.97 9.69
C ASP A 255 -6.49 16.47 9.75
N ARG A 256 -5.52 17.36 9.99
CA ARG A 256 -5.73 18.81 9.94
C ARG A 256 -6.15 19.29 8.56
N GLN A 257 -5.71 18.62 7.51
CA GLN A 257 -6.08 18.96 6.13
C GLN A 257 -6.29 17.71 5.28
N ARG A 258 -7.31 17.76 4.43
CA ARG A 258 -7.52 16.69 3.42
C ARG A 258 -6.34 16.65 2.46
N GLY A 259 -5.87 15.47 2.12
CA GLY A 259 -4.73 15.26 1.22
C GLY A 259 -3.39 15.06 1.93
N TYR A 260 -3.29 15.35 3.22
CA TYR A 260 -2.04 15.21 3.97
C TYR A 260 -1.53 13.79 4.16
N ALA A 261 -2.31 12.76 3.78
CA ALA A 261 -1.88 11.37 3.94
C ALA A 261 -0.57 11.00 3.20
N VAL A 262 -0.23 11.74 2.13
CA VAL A 262 1.06 11.60 1.43
C VAL A 262 2.04 12.66 1.88
N SER A 263 1.59 13.91 1.96
CA SER A 263 2.44 15.06 2.30
C SER A 263 3.14 14.88 3.65
N ILE A 264 2.43 14.32 4.65
CA ILE A 264 2.99 14.08 5.98
C ILE A 264 4.08 13.00 5.95
N VAL A 265 3.99 12.03 5.05
CA VAL A 265 5.02 10.98 4.89
C VAL A 265 6.30 11.57 4.31
N LYS A 266 6.19 12.43 3.28
CA LYS A 266 7.34 13.14 2.71
C LYS A 266 7.97 14.11 3.72
N ALA A 267 7.16 14.82 4.50
CA ALA A 267 7.64 15.64 5.60
C ALA A 267 8.32 14.80 6.70
N GLY A 268 7.83 13.58 6.96
CA GLY A 268 8.43 12.63 7.87
C GLY A 268 9.84 12.22 7.44
N LEU A 269 10.05 11.98 6.14
CA LEU A 269 11.39 11.74 5.58
C LEU A 269 12.33 12.92 5.88
N THR A 270 11.87 14.14 5.65
CA THR A 270 12.65 15.34 5.97
C THR A 270 12.97 15.43 7.46
N ALA A 271 12.02 15.05 8.32
CA ALA A 271 12.23 15.07 9.78
C ALA A 271 13.30 14.08 10.27
N VAL A 272 13.56 13.00 9.52
CA VAL A 272 14.64 12.03 9.80
C VAL A 272 15.91 12.29 8.97
N GLY A 273 16.04 13.47 8.37
CA GLY A 273 17.24 13.89 7.61
C GLY A 273 17.31 13.29 6.19
N ARG A 274 16.19 12.74 5.67
CA ARG A 274 16.08 12.26 4.29
C ARG A 274 15.18 13.20 3.50
N ASP A 275 15.51 13.44 2.23
CA ASP A 275 14.71 14.34 1.40
C ASP A 275 13.50 13.60 0.79
N GLY A 276 12.28 13.95 1.21
CA GLY A 276 11.04 13.40 0.66
C GLY A 276 10.60 14.03 -0.66
N GLY A 277 11.16 15.19 -1.01
CA GLY A 277 10.71 16.00 -2.14
C GLY A 277 9.31 16.61 -1.93
N PRO A 278 8.85 17.45 -2.86
CA PRO A 278 7.49 18.01 -2.84
C PRO A 278 6.43 16.97 -3.24
N VAL A 279 5.16 17.26 -2.94
CA VAL A 279 4.03 16.55 -3.53
C VAL A 279 3.58 17.25 -4.83
N ARG A 280 2.92 16.49 -5.72
CA ARG A 280 2.28 17.07 -6.91
C ARG A 280 0.88 17.59 -6.60
N PRO A 281 0.44 18.72 -7.21
CA PRO A 281 -0.97 19.11 -7.17
C PRO A 281 -1.89 17.96 -7.64
N PRO A 282 -3.08 17.80 -7.07
CA PRO A 282 -3.77 18.73 -6.16
C PRO A 282 -3.39 18.59 -4.68
N LEU A 283 -2.41 17.77 -4.33
CA LEU A 283 -1.87 17.73 -2.97
C LEU A 283 -1.08 19.00 -2.65
N THR A 284 -0.96 19.29 -1.37
CA THR A 284 -0.17 20.40 -0.83
C THR A 284 0.77 19.90 0.24
N ASP A 285 1.94 20.50 0.33
CA ASP A 285 2.90 20.21 1.40
C ASP A 285 2.40 20.72 2.75
N LEU A 286 2.93 20.16 3.83
CA LEU A 286 2.72 20.68 5.18
C LEU A 286 3.29 22.11 5.30
N THR A 287 2.65 22.92 6.14
CA THR A 287 3.18 24.21 6.57
C THR A 287 4.45 24.05 7.42
N ASP A 288 5.22 25.12 7.58
CA ASP A 288 6.46 25.08 8.39
C ASP A 288 6.19 24.74 9.86
N ASP A 289 5.09 25.26 10.42
CA ASP A 289 4.64 24.91 11.78
C ASP A 289 4.30 23.42 11.93
N GLU A 290 3.62 22.86 10.94
CA GLU A 290 3.29 21.44 10.93
C GLU A 290 4.51 20.54 10.74
N ARG A 291 5.45 20.95 9.90
CA ARG A 291 6.74 20.27 9.75
C ARG A 291 7.53 20.26 11.05
N ALA A 292 7.59 21.39 11.75
CA ALA A 292 8.27 21.50 13.04
C ALA A 292 7.63 20.60 14.10
N ARG A 293 6.29 20.54 14.16
CA ARG A 293 5.56 19.65 15.08
C ARG A 293 5.81 18.18 14.76
N LEU A 294 5.80 17.80 13.47
CA LEU A 294 6.08 16.43 13.05
C LEU A 294 7.53 16.04 13.42
N ALA A 295 8.50 16.93 13.18
CA ALA A 295 9.89 16.68 13.55
C ALA A 295 10.06 16.46 15.06
N ALA A 296 9.40 17.29 15.89
CA ALA A 296 9.41 17.12 17.35
C ALA A 296 8.77 15.78 17.80
N LEU A 297 7.70 15.34 17.12
CA LEU A 297 7.07 14.06 17.39
C LEU A 297 7.96 12.88 16.99
N VAL A 298 8.59 12.93 15.83
CA VAL A 298 9.51 11.90 15.33
C VAL A 298 10.72 11.73 16.25
N GLN A 299 11.27 12.83 16.78
CA GLN A 299 12.41 12.80 17.73
C GLN A 299 12.12 12.02 19.02
N GLN A 300 10.85 11.82 19.38
CA GLN A 300 10.49 11.07 20.60
C GLN A 300 10.61 9.55 20.44
N ILE A 301 10.71 9.07 19.21
CA ILE A 301 10.72 7.62 18.89
C ILE A 301 11.99 7.20 18.12
N ALA A 302 12.84 8.18 17.77
CA ALA A 302 14.12 7.97 17.07
C ALA A 302 15.20 7.39 17.99
#